data_45e188e4a1912b2d2c6623b8acd35f60
#
_entry.id   45e188e4a1912b2d2c6623b8acd35f60
#
_cell.length_a   1.000
_cell.length_b   1.000
_cell.length_c   1.000
_cell.angle_alpha   90.00
_cell.angle_beta   90.00
_cell.angle_gamma   90.00
#
_symmetry.space_group_name_H-M   'P 1'
#
loop_
_entity.id
_entity.type
_entity.pdbx_description
1 polymer ?
#
loop_
_entity_poly.entity_id
_entity_poly.type
_entity_poly.pdbx_seq_one_letter_code
_entity_poly.pdbx_strand_id
1 'polypeptide(L)'
;MKRLTIHQVLLLHSELVHETGGEDGLRDEGLLDAALNAPFASFCGIDVYPSIQQKAARLCFGLVKNHAFIDGNKRIGAHVMLMFLALNGVELVYTQEELVQIILN
;
A
#
# COMPACT_ATOMS: atom_id res chain seq x y z
N MET A 1 -13.82 -8.94 -3.09
CA MET A 1 -12.72 -8.00 -3.33
C MET A 1 -11.39 -8.70 -3.05
N LYS A 2 -10.44 -8.59 -3.96
CA LYS A 2 -9.13 -9.23 -3.83
C LYS A 2 -8.20 -8.37 -2.98
N ARG A 3 -7.47 -9.01 -2.07
CA ARG A 3 -6.56 -8.33 -1.15
C ARG A 3 -5.14 -8.86 -1.34
N LEU A 4 -4.16 -8.02 -1.01
CA LEU A 4 -2.77 -8.44 -0.93
C LEU A 4 -2.49 -9.01 0.47
N THR A 5 -1.82 -10.16 0.52
CA THR A 5 -1.41 -10.76 1.79
C THR A 5 -0.14 -10.09 2.31
N ILE A 6 0.12 -10.25 3.60
CA ILE A 6 1.35 -9.73 4.21
C ILE A 6 2.60 -10.31 3.53
N HIS A 7 2.58 -11.59 3.17
CA HIS A 7 3.72 -12.22 2.47
C HIS A 7 3.95 -11.61 1.10
N GLN A 8 2.89 -11.31 0.35
CA GLN A 8 3.00 -10.65 -0.95
C GLN A 8 3.61 -9.26 -0.80
N VAL A 9 3.18 -8.50 0.20
CA VAL A 9 3.71 -7.15 0.43
C VAL A 9 5.18 -7.19 0.86
N LEU A 10 5.57 -8.16 1.68
CA LEU A 10 6.97 -8.35 2.07
C LEU A 10 7.86 -8.64 0.87
N LEU A 11 7.41 -9.52 -0.04
CA LEU A 11 8.14 -9.83 -1.27
C LEU A 11 8.25 -8.61 -2.18
N LEU A 12 7.17 -7.88 -2.35
CA LEU A 12 7.15 -6.67 -3.19
C LEU A 12 8.09 -5.61 -2.64
N HIS A 13 8.12 -5.43 -1.33
CA HIS A 13 9.02 -4.47 -0.69
C HIS A 13 10.48 -4.86 -0.91
N SER A 14 10.81 -6.13 -0.70
CA SER A 14 12.18 -6.63 -0.90
C SER A 14 12.65 -6.43 -2.33
N GLU A 15 11.82 -6.77 -3.32
CA GLU A 15 12.12 -6.56 -4.73
C GLU A 15 12.29 -5.07 -5.06
N LEU A 16 11.41 -4.24 -4.54
CA LEU A 16 11.42 -2.80 -4.81
C LEU A 16 12.71 -2.16 -4.30
N VAL A 17 13.10 -2.47 -3.07
CA VAL A 17 14.33 -1.95 -2.46
C VAL A 17 15.57 -2.47 -3.20
N HIS A 18 15.54 -3.72 -3.65
CA HIS A 18 16.63 -4.31 -4.42
C HIS A 18 16.86 -3.60 -5.75
N GLU A 19 15.77 -3.20 -6.43
CA GLU A 19 15.83 -2.52 -7.72
C GLU A 19 16.15 -1.03 -7.59
N THR A 20 15.60 -0.36 -6.58
CA THR A 20 15.67 1.10 -6.47
C THR A 20 16.64 1.60 -5.43
N GLY A 21 17.24 0.71 -4.66
CA GLY A 21 18.14 1.05 -3.55
C GLY A 21 17.40 1.27 -2.24
N GLY A 22 18.14 1.27 -1.15
CA GLY A 22 17.64 1.42 0.20
C GLY A 22 17.88 0.16 1.03
N GLU A 23 17.47 0.20 2.29
CA GLU A 23 17.61 -0.93 3.21
C GLU A 23 16.37 -1.83 3.17
N ASP A 24 16.61 -3.13 2.96
CA ASP A 24 15.57 -4.14 3.13
C ASP A 24 15.33 -4.39 4.63
N GLY A 25 14.14 -4.77 4.97
CA GLY A 25 13.80 -5.17 6.32
C GLY A 25 12.49 -4.60 6.82
N LEU A 26 11.85 -5.39 7.65
CA LEU A 26 10.60 -5.05 8.32
C LEU A 26 10.95 -4.50 9.71
N ARG A 27 10.43 -3.31 10.03
CA ARG A 27 10.63 -2.68 11.33
C ARG A 27 9.60 -3.15 12.35
N ASP A 28 8.34 -3.27 11.92
CA ASP A 28 7.23 -3.60 12.83
C ASP A 28 6.12 -4.32 12.06
N GLU A 29 5.98 -5.61 12.32
CA GLU A 29 4.98 -6.45 11.67
C GLU A 29 3.55 -6.06 12.07
N GLY A 30 3.33 -5.67 13.32
CA GLY A 30 2.02 -5.24 13.79
C GLY A 30 1.54 -3.98 13.07
N LEU A 31 2.43 -3.04 12.82
CA LEU A 31 2.11 -1.83 12.06
C LEU A 31 1.82 -2.14 10.59
N LEU A 32 2.52 -3.12 10.01
CA LEU A 32 2.24 -3.57 8.65
C LEU A 32 0.86 -4.23 8.58
N ASP A 33 0.58 -5.13 9.48
CA ASP A 33 -0.71 -5.82 9.56
C ASP A 33 -1.87 -4.82 9.72
N ALA A 34 -1.71 -3.84 10.62
CA ALA A 34 -2.69 -2.78 10.81
C ALA A 34 -2.94 -1.98 9.53
N ALA A 35 -1.89 -1.64 8.79
CA ALA A 35 -2.01 -0.90 7.54
C ALA A 35 -2.77 -1.70 6.48
N LEU A 36 -2.52 -3.01 6.40
CA LEU A 36 -3.17 -3.88 5.41
C LEU A 36 -4.64 -4.16 5.73
N ASN A 37 -5.02 -4.10 7.00
CA ASN A 37 -6.40 -4.36 7.44
C ASN A 37 -7.27 -3.10 7.52
N ALA A 38 -6.68 -1.94 7.75
CA ALA A 38 -7.43 -0.69 7.93
C ALA A 38 -8.41 -0.35 6.79
N PRO A 39 -8.08 -0.60 5.49
CA PRO A 39 -9.01 -0.30 4.40
C PRO A 39 -10.32 -1.09 4.48
N PHE A 40 -10.32 -2.21 5.17
CA PHE A 40 -11.47 -3.12 5.25
C PHE A 40 -12.23 -3.00 6.56
N ALA A 41 -11.97 -1.94 7.33
CA ALA A 41 -12.67 -1.67 8.59
C ALA A 41 -14.16 -1.42 8.34
N SER A 42 -14.98 -1.93 9.26
CA SER A 42 -16.43 -1.70 9.23
C SER A 42 -16.91 -1.30 10.62
N PHE A 43 -18.02 -0.58 10.66
CA PHE A 43 -18.68 -0.20 11.90
C PHE A 43 -20.17 -0.46 11.75
N CYS A 44 -20.72 -1.29 12.64
CA CYS A 44 -22.15 -1.70 12.59
C CYS A 44 -22.54 -2.27 11.22
N GLY A 45 -21.67 -3.06 10.60
CA GLY A 45 -21.92 -3.68 9.31
C GLY A 45 -21.75 -2.76 8.10
N ILE A 46 -21.31 -1.53 8.32
CA ILE A 46 -21.09 -0.56 7.23
C ILE A 46 -19.62 -0.32 7.06
N ASP A 47 -19.12 -0.44 5.81
CA ASP A 47 -17.72 -0.19 5.50
C ASP A 47 -17.36 1.27 5.75
N VAL A 48 -16.25 1.49 6.47
CA VAL A 48 -15.73 2.85 6.71
C VAL A 48 -15.24 3.46 5.39
N TYR A 49 -14.64 2.62 4.53
CA TYR A 49 -14.14 3.02 3.21
C TYR A 49 -14.89 2.21 2.15
N PRO A 50 -16.10 2.65 1.72
CA PRO A 50 -16.99 1.81 0.91
C PRO A 50 -16.53 1.57 -0.52
N SER A 51 -15.84 2.52 -1.16
CA SER A 51 -15.39 2.35 -2.53
C SER A 51 -14.01 1.72 -2.60
N ILE A 52 -13.68 1.11 -3.76
CA ILE A 52 -12.35 0.55 -3.99
C ILE A 52 -11.28 1.64 -3.99
N GLN A 53 -11.61 2.82 -4.50
CA GLN A 53 -10.70 3.96 -4.51
C GLN A 53 -10.41 4.46 -3.10
N GLN A 54 -11.42 4.51 -2.25
CA GLN A 54 -11.24 4.89 -0.83
C GLN A 54 -10.38 3.86 -0.09
N LYS A 55 -10.61 2.56 -0.35
CA LYS A 55 -9.80 1.50 0.24
C LYS A 55 -8.35 1.59 -0.23
N ALA A 56 -8.13 1.83 -1.52
CA ALA A 56 -6.79 1.99 -2.08
C ALA A 56 -6.04 3.17 -1.46
N ALA A 57 -6.71 4.30 -1.32
CA ALA A 57 -6.14 5.49 -0.70
C ALA A 57 -5.78 5.24 0.77
N ARG A 58 -6.66 4.57 1.51
CA ARG A 58 -6.40 4.23 2.91
C ARG A 58 -5.23 3.26 3.06
N LEU A 59 -5.10 2.31 2.15
CA LEU A 59 -4.00 1.35 2.10
C LEU A 59 -2.66 2.07 1.93
N CYS A 60 -2.57 2.95 0.96
CA CYS A 60 -1.37 3.77 0.73
C CYS A 60 -1.04 4.64 1.95
N PHE A 61 -2.03 5.34 2.47
CA PHE A 61 -1.86 6.20 3.65
C PHE A 61 -1.31 5.41 4.84
N GLY A 62 -1.87 4.24 5.12
CA GLY A 62 -1.43 3.41 6.24
C GLY A 62 -0.01 2.90 6.09
N LEU A 63 0.36 2.45 4.89
CA LEU A 63 1.72 1.97 4.62
C LEU A 63 2.75 3.08 4.75
N VAL A 64 2.44 4.28 4.30
CA VAL A 64 3.33 5.43 4.42
C VAL A 64 3.40 5.92 5.87
N LYS A 65 2.26 6.09 6.51
CA LYS A 65 2.18 6.68 7.87
C LYS A 65 2.70 5.77 8.95
N ASN A 66 2.37 4.48 8.90
CA ASN A 66 2.77 3.52 9.94
C ASN A 66 4.27 3.24 9.92
N HIS A 67 4.93 3.49 8.79
CA HIS A 67 6.37 3.33 8.67
C HIS A 67 6.83 1.93 9.10
N ALA A 68 6.16 0.90 8.62
CA ALA A 68 6.36 -0.48 9.04
C ALA A 68 7.69 -1.09 8.58
N PHE A 69 8.26 -0.57 7.49
CA PHE A 69 9.55 -1.00 6.96
C PHE A 69 10.67 -0.05 7.40
N ILE A 70 11.90 -0.54 7.37
CA ILE A 70 13.08 0.27 7.68
C ILE A 70 13.21 1.40 6.67
N ASP A 71 13.00 1.11 5.38
CA ASP A 71 13.13 2.06 4.29
C ASP A 71 12.11 1.76 3.20
N GLY A 72 11.87 2.72 2.31
CA GLY A 72 11.00 2.54 1.16
C GLY A 72 9.50 2.57 1.44
N ASN A 73 9.06 3.11 2.56
CA ASN A 73 7.64 3.11 2.94
C ASN A 73 6.75 3.87 1.96
N LYS A 74 7.19 5.00 1.44
CA LYS A 74 6.43 5.75 0.43
C LYS A 74 6.33 4.99 -0.88
N ARG A 75 7.43 4.38 -1.31
CA ARG A 75 7.49 3.59 -2.54
C ARG A 75 6.58 2.37 -2.46
N ILE A 76 6.66 1.61 -1.37
CA ILE A 76 5.81 0.42 -1.20
C ILE A 76 4.34 0.81 -1.07
N GLY A 77 4.02 1.91 -0.38
CA GLY A 77 2.66 2.40 -0.26
C GLY A 77 2.02 2.68 -1.61
N ALA A 78 2.71 3.41 -2.48
CA ALA A 78 2.25 3.69 -3.83
C ALA A 78 2.11 2.42 -4.67
N HIS A 79 3.09 1.54 -4.60
CA HIS A 79 3.12 0.31 -5.39
C HIS A 79 1.98 -0.63 -5.01
N VAL A 80 1.77 -0.84 -3.71
CA VAL A 80 0.69 -1.71 -3.20
C VAL A 80 -0.68 -1.14 -3.55
N MET A 81 -0.84 0.18 -3.44
CA MET A 81 -2.08 0.86 -3.84
C MET A 81 -2.43 0.57 -5.29
N LEU A 82 -1.46 0.74 -6.20
CA LEU A 82 -1.67 0.51 -7.63
C LEU A 82 -1.96 -0.96 -7.92
N MET A 83 -1.26 -1.88 -7.27
CA MET A 83 -1.51 -3.31 -7.42
C MET A 83 -2.87 -3.72 -6.89
N PHE A 84 -3.29 -3.16 -5.78
CA PHE A 84 -4.62 -3.41 -5.22
C PHE A 84 -5.72 -2.99 -6.22
N LEU A 85 -5.58 -1.81 -6.79
CA LEU A 85 -6.53 -1.32 -7.80
C LEU A 85 -6.54 -2.24 -9.03
N ALA A 86 -5.36 -2.61 -9.54
CA ALA A 86 -5.25 -3.49 -10.70
C ALA A 86 -5.87 -4.87 -10.43
N LEU A 87 -5.64 -5.45 -9.27
CA LEU A 87 -6.21 -6.75 -8.88
C LEU A 87 -7.74 -6.72 -8.86
N ASN A 88 -8.31 -5.56 -8.61
CA ASN A 88 -9.76 -5.38 -8.54
C ASN A 88 -10.34 -4.74 -9.80
N GLY A 89 -9.61 -4.79 -10.90
CA GLY A 89 -10.10 -4.41 -12.23
C GLY A 89 -10.12 -2.92 -12.53
N VAL A 90 -9.42 -2.12 -11.71
CA VAL A 90 -9.32 -0.68 -11.95
C VAL A 90 -8.01 -0.39 -12.68
N GLU A 91 -8.12 0.18 -13.86
CA GLU A 91 -6.96 0.64 -14.62
C GLU A 91 -6.71 2.11 -14.34
N LEU A 92 -5.44 2.44 -14.06
CA LEU A 92 -5.00 3.81 -13.90
C LEU A 92 -4.04 4.15 -15.02
N VAL A 93 -4.33 5.23 -15.72
CA VAL A 93 -3.40 5.80 -16.70
C VAL A 93 -2.67 6.94 -16.00
N TYR A 94 -1.37 6.78 -15.81
CA TYR A 94 -0.56 7.79 -15.16
C TYR A 94 0.83 7.85 -15.79
N THR A 95 1.45 9.03 -15.70
CA THR A 95 2.84 9.20 -16.09
C THR A 95 3.75 8.99 -14.88
N GLN A 96 5.05 8.81 -15.13
CA GLN A 96 6.05 8.75 -14.06
C GLN A 96 6.01 10.01 -13.20
N GLU A 97 5.82 11.17 -13.82
CA GLU A 97 5.73 12.45 -13.12
C GLU A 97 4.52 12.50 -12.20
N GLU A 98 3.37 12.03 -12.66
CA GLU A 98 2.15 11.98 -11.85
C GLU A 98 2.33 11.05 -10.65
N LEU A 99 2.98 9.89 -10.84
CA LEU A 99 3.26 8.96 -9.76
C LEU A 99 4.18 9.58 -8.71
N VAL A 100 5.22 10.28 -9.13
CA VAL A 100 6.14 10.97 -8.23
C VAL A 100 5.38 12.02 -7.41
N GLN A 101 4.47 12.76 -8.02
CA GLN A 101 3.65 13.75 -7.32
C GLN A 101 2.78 13.10 -6.23
N ILE A 102 2.19 11.95 -6.52
CA ILE A 102 1.38 11.21 -5.54
C ILE A 102 2.24 10.80 -4.34
N ILE A 103 3.45 10.31 -4.58
CA ILE A 103 4.36 9.83 -3.54
C ILE A 103 4.90 10.99 -2.68
N LEU A 104 5.23 12.12 -3.30
CA LEU A 104 5.88 13.25 -2.63
C LEU A 104 4.90 14.18 -1.91
N ASN A 105 3.67 14.20 -2.34
CA ASN A 105 2.62 15.00 -1.72
C ASN A 105 1.80 14.16 -0.75
#